data_65f485ecee7e0d8d39235691c3c30211
#
_entry.id   65f485ecee7e0d8d39235691c3c30211
#
_cell.length_a   1.000
_cell.length_b   1.000
_cell.length_c   1.000
_cell.angle_alpha   90.00
_cell.angle_beta   90.00
_cell.angle_gamma   90.00
#
_symmetry.space_group_name_H-M   'P 1'
#
loop_
_entity.id
_entity.type
_entity.pdbx_description
1 polymer ?
#
loop_
_entity_poly.entity_id
_entity_poly.type
_entity_poly.pdbx_seq_one_letter_code
_entity_poly.pdbx_strand_id
1 'polypeptide(L)'
;MAENKIKMSTILDGVVIPLILVLLIFVFAVYLNVGGTHHILGDSNIIAVILVSGFAQMIILGVPLILGLLWNKWAGGCAGFIMGGLYYVASAGQYNGLYSSLGVTTYNFFGDVSMLFYLVNAVVIGYMAGALNNGSTNFIRMIGSGLTASLIVAFIQAYLNITVSLEPGRNMAIASWATDPFMAVVINFLPSILLGIIVPILGKVMTWYGLQPKKQSMAGY
;
A
#
# COMPACT_ATOMS: atom_id res chain seq x y z
N MET A 1 8.89 12.40 -39.84
CA MET A 1 8.86 11.92 -38.47
C MET A 1 8.40 13.05 -37.55
N ALA A 2 7.15 13.03 -37.08
CA ALA A 2 6.65 14.08 -36.19
C ALA A 2 7.29 13.83 -34.82
N GLU A 3 8.15 14.72 -34.37
CA GLU A 3 8.73 14.74 -33.02
C GLU A 3 7.57 14.92 -32.05
N ASN A 4 7.18 13.83 -31.37
CA ASN A 4 6.20 13.87 -30.30
C ASN A 4 6.85 14.58 -29.09
N LYS A 5 6.85 15.91 -29.10
CA LYS A 5 7.22 16.71 -27.92
C LYS A 5 6.17 16.47 -26.84
N ILE A 6 6.52 15.63 -25.87
CA ILE A 6 5.72 15.45 -24.66
C ILE A 6 5.51 16.84 -24.04
N LYS A 7 4.27 17.29 -23.98
CA LYS A 7 3.96 18.60 -23.39
C LYS A 7 4.38 18.62 -21.92
N MET A 8 5.11 19.65 -21.52
CA MET A 8 5.58 19.83 -20.12
C MET A 8 4.44 19.72 -19.10
N SER A 9 3.23 20.18 -19.46
CA SER A 9 2.03 20.01 -18.63
C SER A 9 1.67 18.54 -18.40
N THR A 10 1.90 17.67 -19.36
CA THR A 10 1.61 16.23 -19.25
C THR A 10 2.53 15.56 -18.22
N ILE A 11 3.80 15.98 -18.18
CA ILE A 11 4.77 15.48 -17.19
C ILE A 11 4.43 16.05 -15.81
N LEU A 12 4.11 17.34 -15.72
CA LEU A 12 3.75 17.99 -14.47
C LEU A 12 2.49 17.34 -13.85
N ASP A 13 1.41 17.22 -14.61
CA ASP A 13 0.14 16.72 -14.11
C ASP A 13 0.13 15.19 -13.92
N GLY A 14 0.84 14.46 -14.78
CA GLY A 14 0.83 13.00 -14.81
C GLY A 14 1.90 12.33 -13.94
N VAL A 15 2.96 13.04 -13.57
CA VAL A 15 4.08 12.46 -12.80
C VAL A 15 4.43 13.31 -11.60
N VAL A 16 4.67 14.61 -11.76
CA VAL A 16 5.22 15.45 -10.69
C VAL A 16 4.21 15.67 -9.57
N ILE A 17 2.97 16.05 -9.90
CA ILE A 17 1.92 16.28 -8.90
C ILE A 17 1.60 14.99 -8.13
N PRO A 18 1.36 13.83 -8.76
CA PRO A 18 1.18 12.57 -8.04
C PRO A 18 2.37 12.22 -7.14
N LEU A 19 3.59 12.42 -7.63
CA LEU A 19 4.80 12.13 -6.86
C LEU A 19 4.88 13.01 -5.61
N ILE A 20 4.64 14.30 -5.73
CA ILE A 20 4.64 15.23 -4.58
C ILE A 20 3.56 14.85 -3.58
N LEU A 21 2.33 14.56 -4.05
CA LEU A 21 1.23 14.14 -3.18
C LEU A 21 1.57 12.86 -2.43
N VAL A 22 2.12 11.87 -3.13
CA VAL A 22 2.53 10.60 -2.53
C VAL A 22 3.63 10.81 -1.49
N LEU A 23 4.64 11.65 -1.79
CA LEU A 23 5.69 11.98 -0.82
C LEU A 23 5.15 12.68 0.41
N LEU A 24 4.24 13.64 0.25
CA LEU A 24 3.60 14.32 1.38
C LEU A 24 2.80 13.36 2.26
N ILE A 25 1.99 12.50 1.65
CA ILE A 25 1.20 11.49 2.37
C ILE A 25 2.14 10.51 3.07
N PHE A 26 3.23 10.10 2.41
CA PHE A 26 4.22 9.22 2.98
C PHE A 26 4.91 9.85 4.21
N VAL A 27 5.42 11.08 4.08
CA VAL A 27 6.05 11.81 5.20
C VAL A 27 5.09 11.90 6.38
N PHE A 28 3.82 12.21 6.11
CA PHE A 28 2.79 12.29 7.14
C PHE A 28 2.51 10.92 7.78
N ALA A 29 2.40 9.85 6.98
CA ALA A 29 2.18 8.49 7.46
C ALA A 29 3.36 7.98 8.31
N VAL A 30 4.61 8.24 7.87
CA VAL A 30 5.81 7.89 8.63
C VAL A 30 5.91 8.71 9.91
N TYR A 31 5.61 10.01 9.85
CA TYR A 31 5.63 10.87 11.02
C TYR A 31 4.63 10.39 12.08
N LEU A 32 3.41 10.05 11.66
CA LEU A 32 2.39 9.50 12.57
C LEU A 32 2.80 8.14 13.15
N ASN A 33 3.48 7.30 12.36
CA ASN A 33 3.85 5.95 12.77
C ASN A 33 5.14 5.92 13.63
N VAL A 34 6.14 6.75 13.32
CA VAL A 34 7.48 6.70 13.94
C VAL A 34 7.65 7.65 15.11
N GLY A 35 7.10 8.84 15.05
CA GLY A 35 7.50 9.90 15.97
C GLY A 35 6.40 10.49 16.83
N GLY A 36 5.18 10.49 16.33
CA GLY A 36 4.13 11.33 16.91
C GLY A 36 3.30 10.66 18.00
N THR A 37 3.07 9.37 17.88
CA THR A 37 2.01 8.72 18.68
C THR A 37 2.50 8.10 19.97
N HIS A 38 3.74 7.63 20.05
CA HIS A 38 4.32 7.19 21.32
C HIS A 38 4.38 8.33 22.35
N HIS A 39 4.62 9.57 21.90
CA HIS A 39 4.65 10.73 22.80
C HIS A 39 3.25 11.31 23.11
N ILE A 40 2.29 11.17 22.19
CA ILE A 40 0.97 11.80 22.35
C ILE A 40 -0.03 10.89 23.06
N LEU A 41 0.04 9.59 22.84
CA LEU A 41 -1.00 8.65 23.29
C LEU A 41 -0.56 7.68 24.39
N GLY A 42 0.71 7.68 24.79
CA GLY A 42 1.28 6.78 25.80
C GLY A 42 1.44 5.33 25.32
N ASP A 43 2.47 4.66 25.83
CA ASP A 43 2.93 3.32 25.40
C ASP A 43 1.91 2.17 25.57
N SER A 44 0.78 2.39 26.21
CA SER A 44 -0.18 1.34 26.60
C SER A 44 -1.52 1.38 25.87
N ASN A 45 -1.71 2.28 24.87
CA ASN A 45 -3.00 2.39 24.21
C ASN A 45 -3.06 1.52 22.95
N ILE A 46 -3.57 0.28 23.09
CA ILE A 46 -3.77 -0.68 22.00
C ILE A 46 -4.57 -0.06 20.83
N ILE A 47 -5.53 0.82 21.14
CA ILE A 47 -6.34 1.50 20.13
C ILE A 47 -5.47 2.43 19.28
N ALA A 48 -4.53 3.14 19.90
CA ALA A 48 -3.59 4.01 19.19
C ALA A 48 -2.66 3.22 18.26
N VAL A 49 -2.14 2.08 18.73
CA VAL A 49 -1.29 1.21 17.92
C VAL A 49 -2.06 0.66 16.72
N ILE A 50 -3.28 0.18 16.90
CA ILE A 50 -4.13 -0.34 15.81
C ILE A 50 -4.46 0.78 14.82
N LEU A 51 -4.86 1.96 15.30
CA LEU A 51 -5.21 3.08 14.42
C LEU A 51 -4.00 3.56 13.62
N VAL A 52 -2.85 3.71 14.26
CA VAL A 52 -1.65 4.24 13.60
C VAL A 52 -1.03 3.22 12.65
N SER A 53 -0.81 2.00 13.08
CA SER A 53 -0.23 0.96 12.23
C SER A 53 -1.17 0.56 11.10
N GLY A 54 -2.47 0.39 11.39
CA GLY A 54 -3.47 0.06 10.39
C GLY A 54 -3.70 1.21 9.40
N PHE A 55 -3.74 2.46 9.88
CA PHE A 55 -3.94 3.63 9.04
C PHE A 55 -2.74 3.89 8.11
N ALA A 56 -1.51 3.73 8.61
CA ALA A 56 -0.32 3.84 7.78
C ALA A 56 -0.32 2.81 6.64
N GLN A 57 -0.61 1.55 6.94
CA GLN A 57 -0.74 0.51 5.91
C GLN A 57 -1.86 0.81 4.91
N MET A 58 -3.02 1.28 5.38
CA MET A 58 -4.12 1.68 4.51
C MET A 58 -3.73 2.82 3.55
N ILE A 59 -2.96 3.80 4.01
CA ILE A 59 -2.48 4.89 3.15
C ILE A 59 -1.47 4.35 2.13
N ILE A 60 -0.50 3.55 2.58
CA ILE A 60 0.60 3.04 1.74
C ILE A 60 0.09 2.14 0.62
N LEU A 61 -0.94 1.36 0.86
CA LEU A 61 -1.59 0.54 -0.14
C LEU A 61 -2.74 1.26 -0.85
N GLY A 62 -3.48 2.10 -0.14
CA GLY A 62 -4.66 2.79 -0.65
C GLY A 62 -4.34 3.86 -1.69
N VAL A 63 -3.26 4.61 -1.52
CA VAL A 63 -2.87 5.65 -2.50
C VAL A 63 -2.45 5.05 -3.84
N PRO A 64 -1.57 4.06 -3.92
CA PRO A 64 -1.29 3.35 -5.17
C PRO A 64 -2.55 2.75 -5.80
N LEU A 65 -3.41 2.15 -4.99
CA LEU A 65 -4.67 1.56 -5.44
C LEU A 65 -5.58 2.61 -6.09
N ILE A 66 -5.81 3.76 -5.44
CA ILE A 66 -6.67 4.82 -5.97
C ILE A 66 -6.08 5.44 -7.24
N LEU A 67 -4.77 5.67 -7.28
CA LEU A 67 -4.11 6.21 -8.48
C LEU A 67 -4.15 5.22 -9.65
N GLY A 68 -4.01 3.92 -9.36
CA GLY A 68 -4.21 2.87 -10.36
C GLY A 68 -5.63 2.89 -10.93
N LEU A 69 -6.65 2.96 -10.07
CA LEU A 69 -8.06 2.96 -10.48
C LEU A 69 -8.45 4.22 -11.26
N LEU A 70 -8.02 5.40 -10.82
CA LEU A 70 -8.46 6.67 -11.38
C LEU A 70 -7.64 7.12 -12.59
N TRP A 71 -6.35 6.87 -12.58
CA TRP A 71 -5.47 7.32 -13.65
C TRP A 71 -5.09 6.18 -14.60
N ASN A 72 -4.10 5.40 -14.23
CA ASN A 72 -3.66 4.28 -15.04
C ASN A 72 -2.73 3.35 -14.23
N LYS A 73 -2.49 2.16 -14.77
CA LYS A 73 -1.65 1.15 -14.13
C LYS A 73 -0.22 1.63 -13.80
N TRP A 74 0.35 2.51 -14.63
CA TRP A 74 1.70 3.02 -14.41
C TRP A 74 1.74 4.03 -13.26
N ALA A 75 0.74 4.93 -13.17
CA ALA A 75 0.64 5.86 -12.04
C ALA A 75 0.50 5.11 -10.71
N GLY A 76 -0.37 4.08 -10.67
CA GLY A 76 -0.51 3.22 -9.50
C GLY A 76 0.78 2.47 -9.15
N GLY A 77 1.45 1.87 -10.16
CA GLY A 77 2.71 1.16 -9.97
C GLY A 77 3.85 2.07 -9.49
N CYS A 78 4.02 3.24 -10.10
CA CYS A 78 5.04 4.22 -9.68
C CYS A 78 4.80 4.75 -8.26
N ALA A 79 3.54 5.08 -7.93
CA ALA A 79 3.18 5.48 -6.57
C ALA A 79 3.48 4.36 -5.57
N GLY A 80 3.16 3.12 -5.92
CA GLY A 80 3.47 1.95 -5.12
C GLY A 80 4.97 1.76 -4.90
N PHE A 81 5.77 1.94 -5.95
CA PHE A 81 7.22 1.85 -5.84
C PHE A 81 7.79 2.89 -4.86
N ILE A 82 7.35 4.15 -4.98
CA ILE A 82 7.82 5.23 -4.10
C ILE A 82 7.34 5.00 -2.67
N MET A 83 6.05 4.79 -2.46
CA MET A 83 5.48 4.62 -1.11
C MET A 83 5.98 3.36 -0.43
N GLY A 84 5.93 2.25 -1.13
CA GLY A 84 6.39 0.96 -0.61
C GLY A 84 7.89 0.94 -0.34
N GLY A 85 8.70 1.54 -1.22
CA GLY A 85 10.16 1.62 -1.05
C GLY A 85 10.56 2.48 0.14
N LEU A 86 9.97 3.67 0.27
CA LEU A 86 10.25 4.56 1.40
C LEU A 86 9.77 3.94 2.72
N TYR A 87 8.59 3.30 2.71
CA TYR A 87 8.08 2.63 3.91
C TYR A 87 8.93 1.42 4.31
N TYR A 88 9.41 0.65 3.33
CA TYR A 88 10.36 -0.42 3.57
C TYR A 88 11.61 0.07 4.30
N VAL A 89 12.23 1.16 3.82
CA VAL A 89 13.41 1.75 4.45
C VAL A 89 13.09 2.29 5.84
N ALA A 90 11.97 2.99 6.01
CA ALA A 90 11.55 3.54 7.31
C ALA A 90 11.25 2.43 8.33
N SER A 91 10.62 1.34 7.89
CA SER A 91 10.29 0.20 8.75
C SER A 91 11.54 -0.50 9.30
N ALA A 92 12.66 -0.47 8.57
CA ALA A 92 13.90 -1.08 9.03
C ALA A 92 14.37 -0.53 10.38
N GLY A 93 14.26 0.78 10.57
CA GLY A 93 14.62 1.42 11.85
C GLY A 93 13.70 0.97 13.00
N GLN A 94 12.40 0.85 12.73
CA GLN A 94 11.41 0.43 13.73
C GLN A 94 11.61 -1.03 14.15
N TYR A 95 11.74 -1.95 13.17
CA TYR A 95 11.92 -3.37 13.44
C TYR A 95 13.24 -3.65 14.16
N ASN A 96 14.33 -3.06 13.72
CA ASN A 96 15.63 -3.23 14.38
C ASN A 96 15.61 -2.68 15.82
N GLY A 97 14.97 -1.54 16.05
CA GLY A 97 14.78 -0.98 17.38
C GLY A 97 13.90 -1.86 18.28
N LEU A 98 12.78 -2.35 17.76
CA LEU A 98 11.87 -3.24 18.49
C LEU A 98 12.57 -4.54 18.93
N TYR A 99 13.21 -5.23 17.98
CA TYR A 99 13.85 -6.51 18.30
C TYR A 99 15.09 -6.35 19.20
N SER A 100 15.83 -5.25 19.04
CA SER A 100 16.92 -4.91 19.96
C SER A 100 16.41 -4.69 21.40
N SER A 101 15.27 -4.00 21.57
CA SER A 101 14.67 -3.79 22.89
C SER A 101 14.15 -5.09 23.53
N LEU A 102 13.78 -6.08 22.72
CA LEU A 102 13.38 -7.43 23.15
C LEU A 102 14.57 -8.38 23.36
N GLY A 103 15.82 -7.90 23.22
CA GLY A 103 17.03 -8.68 23.36
C GLY A 103 17.36 -9.58 22.16
N VAL A 104 16.65 -9.44 21.04
CA VAL A 104 16.90 -10.17 19.80
C VAL A 104 17.88 -9.37 18.92
N THR A 105 19.18 -9.56 19.16
CA THR A 105 20.24 -8.83 18.44
C THR A 105 20.60 -9.43 17.08
N THR A 106 20.09 -10.64 16.78
CA THR A 106 20.44 -11.37 15.56
C THR A 106 19.53 -11.09 14.38
N TYR A 107 18.38 -10.41 14.60
CA TYR A 107 17.47 -10.09 13.52
C TYR A 107 18.01 -8.95 12.64
N ASN A 108 18.03 -9.19 11.34
CA ASN A 108 18.43 -8.19 10.33
C ASN A 108 17.28 -7.99 9.35
N PHE A 109 16.62 -6.85 9.44
CA PHE A 109 15.49 -6.50 8.59
C PHE A 109 15.84 -6.55 7.09
N PHE A 110 16.99 -6.01 6.70
CA PHE A 110 17.40 -6.02 5.30
C PHE A 110 17.86 -7.38 4.77
N GLY A 111 18.19 -8.30 5.69
CA GLY A 111 18.46 -9.70 5.36
C GLY A 111 17.20 -10.55 5.21
N ASP A 112 16.07 -10.05 5.69
CA ASP A 112 14.78 -10.73 5.59
C ASP A 112 14.08 -10.36 4.29
N VAL A 113 14.20 -11.22 3.29
CA VAL A 113 13.59 -11.03 1.96
C VAL A 113 12.08 -10.85 2.04
N SER A 114 11.41 -11.42 3.06
CA SER A 114 9.97 -11.26 3.23
C SER A 114 9.58 -9.80 3.44
N MET A 115 10.44 -8.98 4.02
CA MET A 115 10.18 -7.57 4.27
C MET A 115 10.08 -6.73 2.99
N LEU A 116 10.62 -7.22 1.86
CA LEU A 116 10.37 -6.61 0.54
C LEU A 116 8.90 -6.62 0.16
N PHE A 117 8.05 -7.35 0.90
CA PHE A 117 6.60 -7.34 0.65
C PHE A 117 5.99 -5.94 0.73
N TYR A 118 6.53 -5.05 1.55
CA TYR A 118 6.07 -3.66 1.62
C TYR A 118 6.15 -2.96 0.26
N LEU A 119 7.30 -3.11 -0.41
CA LEU A 119 7.51 -2.58 -1.75
C LEU A 119 6.65 -3.32 -2.79
N VAL A 120 6.75 -4.65 -2.79
CA VAL A 120 6.07 -5.50 -3.80
C VAL A 120 4.56 -5.31 -3.73
N ASN A 121 3.98 -5.37 -2.53
CA ASN A 121 2.54 -5.22 -2.34
C ASN A 121 2.02 -3.86 -2.82
N ALA A 122 2.74 -2.78 -2.51
CA ALA A 122 2.34 -1.44 -2.94
C ALA A 122 2.42 -1.27 -4.47
N VAL A 123 3.43 -1.83 -5.11
CA VAL A 123 3.54 -1.84 -6.59
C VAL A 123 2.43 -2.67 -7.21
N VAL A 124 2.26 -3.90 -6.73
CA VAL A 124 1.30 -4.87 -7.28
C VAL A 124 -0.12 -4.34 -7.16
N ILE A 125 -0.52 -3.83 -5.98
CA ILE A 125 -1.89 -3.34 -5.78
C ILE A 125 -2.23 -2.19 -6.72
N GLY A 126 -1.32 -1.22 -6.87
CA GLY A 126 -1.54 -0.07 -7.74
C GLY A 126 -1.54 -0.44 -9.22
N TYR A 127 -0.58 -1.26 -9.65
CA TYR A 127 -0.48 -1.70 -11.04
C TYR A 127 -1.66 -2.59 -11.45
N MET A 128 -1.98 -3.60 -10.63
CA MET A 128 -3.07 -4.54 -10.93
C MET A 128 -4.43 -3.87 -10.94
N ALA A 129 -4.72 -3.01 -9.97
CA ALA A 129 -5.97 -2.26 -9.96
C ALA A 129 -6.14 -1.41 -11.23
N GLY A 130 -5.09 -0.73 -11.65
CA GLY A 130 -5.10 0.05 -12.89
C GLY A 130 -5.24 -0.80 -14.15
N ALA A 131 -4.56 -1.93 -14.22
CA ALA A 131 -4.63 -2.87 -15.34
C ALA A 131 -6.03 -3.48 -15.50
N LEU A 132 -6.64 -3.91 -14.38
CA LEU A 132 -7.98 -4.50 -14.38
C LEU A 132 -9.08 -3.48 -14.63
N ASN A 133 -8.97 -2.28 -14.03
CA ASN A 133 -9.95 -1.22 -14.22
C ASN A 133 -9.88 -0.61 -15.61
N ASN A 134 -8.68 -0.51 -16.19
CA ASN A 134 -8.43 0.07 -17.52
C ASN A 134 -9.08 1.45 -17.71
N GLY A 135 -8.99 2.31 -16.68
CA GLY A 135 -9.54 3.66 -16.71
C GLY A 135 -11.07 3.73 -16.76
N SER A 136 -11.78 2.65 -16.42
CA SER A 136 -13.23 2.63 -16.38
C SER A 136 -13.76 3.44 -15.19
N THR A 137 -14.83 4.21 -15.40
CA THR A 137 -15.58 4.92 -14.35
C THR A 137 -16.77 4.12 -13.83
N ASN A 138 -16.95 2.88 -14.32
CA ASN A 138 -17.99 1.98 -13.86
C ASN A 138 -17.66 1.51 -12.43
N PHE A 139 -18.58 1.78 -11.50
CA PHE A 139 -18.38 1.50 -10.08
C PHE A 139 -18.17 0.02 -9.77
N ILE A 140 -18.95 -0.87 -10.41
CA ILE A 140 -18.81 -2.32 -10.21
C ILE A 140 -17.43 -2.81 -10.66
N ARG A 141 -16.96 -2.28 -11.80
CA ARG A 141 -15.63 -2.62 -12.31
C ARG A 141 -14.52 -2.09 -11.41
N MET A 142 -14.68 -0.87 -10.86
CA MET A 142 -13.72 -0.30 -9.90
C MET A 142 -13.62 -1.16 -8.63
N ILE A 143 -14.78 -1.57 -8.04
CA ILE A 143 -14.80 -2.46 -6.88
C ILE A 143 -14.18 -3.82 -7.22
N GLY A 144 -14.59 -4.44 -8.31
CA GLY A 144 -14.04 -5.72 -8.75
C GLY A 144 -12.51 -5.66 -8.92
N SER A 145 -12.00 -4.60 -9.57
CA SER A 145 -10.57 -4.40 -9.76
C SER A 145 -9.83 -4.15 -8.44
N GLY A 146 -10.41 -3.34 -7.56
CA GLY A 146 -9.87 -3.05 -6.23
C GLY A 146 -9.80 -4.29 -5.34
N LEU A 147 -10.90 -5.04 -5.25
CA LEU A 147 -10.97 -6.29 -4.48
C LEU A 147 -9.98 -7.33 -5.00
N THR A 148 -9.93 -7.54 -6.32
CA THR A 148 -9.01 -8.52 -6.90
C THR A 148 -7.55 -8.15 -6.61
N ALA A 149 -7.17 -6.88 -6.81
CA ALA A 149 -5.82 -6.43 -6.53
C ALA A 149 -5.47 -6.57 -5.04
N SER A 150 -6.38 -6.19 -4.14
CA SER A 150 -6.18 -6.29 -2.69
C SER A 150 -6.08 -7.72 -2.20
N LEU A 151 -6.89 -8.64 -2.74
CA LEU A 151 -6.83 -10.06 -2.40
C LEU A 151 -5.53 -10.71 -2.88
N ILE A 152 -5.06 -10.39 -4.08
CA ILE A 152 -3.76 -10.88 -4.57
C ILE A 152 -2.64 -10.46 -3.62
N VAL A 153 -2.63 -9.20 -3.20
CA VAL A 153 -1.65 -8.69 -2.22
C VAL A 153 -1.76 -9.41 -0.88
N ALA A 154 -2.98 -9.65 -0.38
CA ALA A 154 -3.18 -10.40 0.87
C ALA A 154 -2.64 -11.83 0.77
N PHE A 155 -2.84 -12.51 -0.35
CA PHE A 155 -2.29 -13.84 -0.58
C PHE A 155 -0.76 -13.84 -0.61
N ILE A 156 -0.15 -12.88 -1.33
CA ILE A 156 1.31 -12.74 -1.38
C ILE A 156 1.85 -12.51 0.04
N GLN A 157 1.25 -11.60 0.80
CA GLN A 157 1.68 -11.29 2.16
C GLN A 157 1.56 -12.50 3.08
N ALA A 158 0.41 -13.18 3.08
CA ALA A 158 0.20 -14.38 3.90
C ALA A 158 1.20 -15.48 3.55
N TYR A 159 1.44 -15.70 2.25
CA TYR A 159 2.41 -16.70 1.79
C TYR A 159 3.83 -16.37 2.27
N LEU A 160 4.28 -15.13 2.08
CA LEU A 160 5.63 -14.72 2.48
C LEU A 160 5.83 -14.79 4.00
N ASN A 161 4.82 -14.39 4.77
CA ASN A 161 4.89 -14.46 6.23
C ASN A 161 5.03 -15.92 6.73
N ILE A 162 4.38 -16.89 6.07
CA ILE A 162 4.43 -18.28 6.49
C ILE A 162 5.71 -18.97 5.99
N THR A 163 6.15 -18.68 4.76
CA THR A 163 7.18 -19.51 4.09
C THR A 163 8.57 -18.91 4.16
N VAL A 164 8.71 -17.60 4.05
CA VAL A 164 10.00 -16.93 3.79
C VAL A 164 10.47 -16.07 4.95
N SER A 165 9.56 -15.53 5.77
CA SER A 165 9.90 -14.59 6.84
C SER A 165 10.92 -15.17 7.82
N LEU A 166 11.92 -14.37 8.16
CA LEU A 166 12.89 -14.64 9.23
C LEU A 166 12.52 -13.91 10.54
N GLU A 167 11.39 -13.24 10.55
CA GLU A 167 10.91 -12.49 11.70
C GLU A 167 10.74 -13.42 12.93
N PRO A 168 11.18 -13.01 14.12
CA PRO A 168 11.05 -13.83 15.35
C PRO A 168 9.59 -14.23 15.69
N GLY A 169 8.61 -13.43 15.25
CA GLY A 169 7.18 -13.73 15.38
C GLY A 169 6.62 -14.78 14.42
N ARG A 170 7.40 -15.26 13.43
CA ARG A 170 6.93 -16.20 12.41
C ARG A 170 6.31 -17.47 12.98
N ASN A 171 6.92 -18.05 14.01
CA ASN A 171 6.41 -19.28 14.61
C ASN A 171 5.03 -19.08 15.24
N MET A 172 4.75 -17.89 15.80
CA MET A 172 3.42 -17.54 16.31
C MET A 172 2.41 -17.39 15.17
N ALA A 173 2.81 -16.78 14.07
CA ALA A 173 1.96 -16.67 12.87
C ALA A 173 1.61 -18.06 12.32
N ILE A 174 2.59 -18.96 12.17
CA ILE A 174 2.35 -20.34 11.73
C ILE A 174 1.43 -21.09 12.72
N ALA A 175 1.68 -20.95 14.01
CA ALA A 175 0.84 -21.57 15.04
C ALA A 175 -0.60 -21.08 15.00
N SER A 176 -0.86 -19.79 14.73
CA SER A 176 -2.21 -19.25 14.61
C SER A 176 -3.00 -19.88 13.45
N TRP A 177 -2.34 -20.17 12.31
CA TRP A 177 -2.98 -20.87 11.19
C TRP A 177 -3.34 -22.33 11.54
N ALA A 178 -2.55 -22.97 12.42
CA ALA A 178 -2.81 -24.35 12.86
C ALA A 178 -3.87 -24.43 13.95
N THR A 179 -3.91 -23.46 14.87
CA THR A 179 -4.80 -23.49 16.05
C THR A 179 -6.15 -22.85 15.79
N ASP A 180 -6.18 -21.72 15.04
CA ASP A 180 -7.41 -21.00 14.70
C ASP A 180 -7.33 -20.47 13.25
N PRO A 181 -7.54 -21.34 12.26
CA PRO A 181 -7.46 -20.95 10.85
C PRO A 181 -8.48 -19.88 10.46
N PHE A 182 -9.64 -19.85 11.11
CA PHE A 182 -10.65 -18.83 10.83
C PHE A 182 -10.15 -17.42 11.22
N MET A 183 -9.65 -17.26 12.43
CA MET A 183 -9.10 -15.98 12.88
C MET A 183 -7.85 -15.59 12.09
N ALA A 184 -7.01 -16.54 11.72
CA ALA A 184 -5.86 -16.27 10.85
C ALA A 184 -6.30 -15.72 9.48
N VAL A 185 -7.34 -16.28 8.87
CA VAL A 185 -7.94 -15.75 7.63
C VAL A 185 -8.49 -14.34 7.87
N VAL A 186 -9.26 -14.13 8.92
CA VAL A 186 -9.86 -12.81 9.22
C VAL A 186 -8.77 -11.75 9.38
N ILE A 187 -7.74 -12.01 10.17
CA ILE A 187 -6.67 -11.04 10.44
C ILE A 187 -5.89 -10.70 9.17
N ASN A 188 -5.58 -11.69 8.32
CA ASN A 188 -4.75 -11.46 7.14
C ASN A 188 -5.52 -10.91 5.94
N PHE A 189 -6.80 -11.26 5.76
CA PHE A 189 -7.55 -10.92 4.56
C PHE A 189 -8.57 -9.79 4.76
N LEU A 190 -9.16 -9.64 5.95
CA LEU A 190 -10.18 -8.63 6.21
C LEU A 190 -9.69 -7.19 5.93
N PRO A 191 -8.48 -6.77 6.36
CA PRO A 191 -7.98 -5.43 6.05
C PRO A 191 -7.87 -5.17 4.55
N SER A 192 -7.42 -6.17 3.80
CA SER A 192 -7.29 -6.09 2.34
C SER A 192 -8.65 -6.04 1.64
N ILE A 193 -9.63 -6.79 2.12
CA ILE A 193 -11.02 -6.75 1.61
C ILE A 193 -11.60 -5.35 1.86
N LEU A 194 -11.47 -4.83 3.07
CA LEU A 194 -11.93 -3.49 3.40
C LEU A 194 -11.27 -2.42 2.53
N LEU A 195 -9.96 -2.50 2.33
CA LEU A 195 -9.22 -1.60 1.44
C LEU A 195 -9.76 -1.68 0.01
N GLY A 196 -9.96 -2.90 -0.51
CA GLY A 196 -10.47 -3.16 -1.85
C GLY A 196 -11.90 -2.66 -2.09
N ILE A 197 -12.67 -2.40 -1.03
CA ILE A 197 -14.03 -1.82 -1.09
C ILE A 197 -14.00 -0.31 -0.86
N ILE A 198 -13.34 0.14 0.21
CA ILE A 198 -13.37 1.54 0.65
C ILE A 198 -12.67 2.44 -0.38
N VAL A 199 -11.52 2.04 -0.90
CA VAL A 199 -10.76 2.86 -1.85
C VAL A 199 -11.49 3.09 -3.17
N PRO A 200 -12.13 2.10 -3.82
CA PRO A 200 -12.98 2.34 -4.98
C PRO A 200 -14.18 3.25 -4.70
N ILE A 201 -14.77 3.18 -3.50
CA ILE A 201 -15.84 4.10 -3.08
C ILE A 201 -15.30 5.53 -3.04
N LEU A 202 -14.17 5.75 -2.38
CA LEU A 202 -13.48 7.05 -2.37
C LEU A 202 -13.13 7.52 -3.78
N GLY A 203 -12.62 6.63 -4.61
CA GLY A 203 -12.35 6.90 -6.02
C GLY A 203 -13.59 7.35 -6.77
N LYS A 204 -14.75 6.72 -6.53
CA LYS A 204 -16.01 7.12 -7.15
C LYS A 204 -16.47 8.50 -6.68
N VAL A 205 -16.35 8.79 -5.39
CA VAL A 205 -16.64 10.13 -4.83
C VAL A 205 -15.74 11.17 -5.50
N MET A 206 -14.43 10.92 -5.61
CA MET A 206 -13.49 11.83 -6.30
C MET A 206 -13.91 12.08 -7.75
N THR A 207 -14.46 11.08 -8.46
CA THR A 207 -14.97 11.27 -9.82
C THR A 207 -16.17 12.21 -9.87
N TRP A 208 -17.06 12.18 -8.87
CA TRP A 208 -18.22 13.09 -8.78
C TRP A 208 -17.81 14.55 -8.58
N TYR A 209 -16.72 14.77 -7.83
CA TYR A 209 -16.16 16.10 -7.63
C TYR A 209 -15.24 16.60 -8.77
N GLY A 210 -15.15 15.84 -9.86
CA GLY A 210 -14.35 16.24 -11.02
C GLY A 210 -12.83 16.16 -10.79
N LEU A 211 -12.38 15.49 -9.74
CA LEU A 211 -10.97 15.30 -9.38
C LEU A 211 -10.28 14.22 -10.23
N GLN A 212 -10.85 13.89 -11.38
CA GLN A 212 -10.21 12.98 -12.33
C GLN A 212 -9.21 13.73 -13.20
N PRO A 213 -8.03 13.14 -13.43
CA PRO A 213 -7.15 13.65 -14.49
C PRO A 213 -7.92 13.57 -15.83
N LYS A 214 -7.92 14.67 -16.57
CA LYS A 214 -8.54 14.71 -17.90
C LYS A 214 -8.00 13.54 -18.70
N LYS A 215 -8.88 12.63 -19.14
CA LYS A 215 -8.50 11.57 -20.09
C LYS A 215 -7.83 12.25 -21.26
N GLN A 216 -6.51 12.16 -21.35
CA GLN A 216 -5.86 12.41 -22.61
C GLN A 216 -6.35 11.30 -23.54
N SER A 217 -7.16 11.70 -24.55
CA SER A 217 -7.52 10.78 -25.60
C SER A 217 -6.19 10.31 -26.22
N MET A 218 -5.77 9.10 -25.90
CA MET A 218 -4.79 8.39 -26.70
C MET A 218 -5.52 7.97 -28.00
N ALA A 219 -5.93 8.97 -28.77
CA ALA A 219 -6.31 8.77 -30.14
C ALA A 219 -5.00 8.67 -30.92
N GLY A 220 -4.55 7.46 -31.17
CA GLY A 220 -3.46 7.21 -32.07
C GLY A 220 -2.33 6.33 -31.55
N TYR A 221 -2.63 5.07 -31.23
CA TYR A 221 -1.71 3.93 -31.41
C TYR A 221 -2.52 2.72 -31.83
#